data_39583b0eaa3a9ee320f3d49e95b02e04
#
_entry.id   39583b0eaa3a9ee320f3d49e95b02e04
#
_cell.length_a   1.000
_cell.length_b   1.000
_cell.length_c   1.000
_cell.angle_alpha   90.00
_cell.angle_beta   90.00
_cell.angle_gamma   90.00
#
_symmetry.space_group_name_H-M   'P 1'
#
loop_
_entity.id
_entity.type
_entity.pdbx_description
1 polymer ?
#
loop_
_entity_poly.entity_id
_entity_poly.type
_entity_poly.pdbx_seq_one_letter_code
_entity_poly.pdbx_strand_id
1 'polypeptide(L)'
;EHIYFQDGFAYASDAHVLVKNDLSVCSSISQEQIQILNGKLLHKDAYKEILKYDVIDISEEGIQCKKGNNTAFFYFNTDSSLKYPKAKELVEEKSALSTVPTPQISINTKLVEIMNKALYHQRELKFTFKGVNESILCEDNDIDSTNCVGLIMPCMTL
;
A
#
# COMPACT_ATOMS: atom_id res chain seq x y z
N GLU A 1 -5.50 1.12 -10.55
CA GLU A 1 -4.70 0.02 -11.14
C GLU A 1 -3.19 0.31 -11.12
N HIS A 2 -2.74 1.26 -10.30
CA HIS A 2 -1.34 1.64 -10.13
C HIS A 2 -0.94 1.60 -8.67
N ILE A 3 0.35 1.37 -8.44
CA ILE A 3 1.02 1.62 -7.17
C ILE A 3 1.63 3.02 -7.28
N TYR A 4 1.40 3.86 -6.29
CA TYR A 4 1.96 5.19 -6.19
C TYR A 4 3.02 5.24 -5.10
N PHE A 5 4.15 5.84 -5.40
CA PHE A 5 5.25 5.99 -4.46
C PHE A 5 5.35 7.44 -4.01
N GLN A 6 5.31 7.68 -2.72
CA GLN A 6 5.42 9.03 -2.15
C GLN A 6 6.06 9.00 -0.76
N ASP A 7 7.03 9.87 -0.55
CA ASP A 7 7.67 10.11 0.75
C ASP A 7 8.22 8.83 1.43
N GLY A 8 8.73 7.89 0.64
CA GLY A 8 9.24 6.60 1.13
C GLY A 8 8.20 5.51 1.32
N PHE A 9 6.95 5.76 0.92
CA PHE A 9 5.85 4.80 1.04
C PHE A 9 5.32 4.37 -0.32
N ALA A 10 4.83 3.13 -0.39
CA ALA A 10 4.05 2.61 -1.49
C ALA A 10 2.56 2.59 -1.12
N TYR A 11 1.74 3.20 -1.96
CA TYR A 11 0.29 3.26 -1.82
C TYR A 11 -0.39 2.44 -2.90
N ALA A 12 -1.37 1.62 -2.52
CA ALA A 12 -2.22 0.90 -3.46
C ALA A 12 -3.68 0.92 -2.98
N SER A 13 -4.62 1.05 -3.91
CA SER A 13 -6.06 1.07 -3.59
C SER A 13 -6.90 0.49 -4.72
N ASP A 14 -8.03 -0.11 -4.34
CA ASP A 14 -9.10 -0.58 -5.25
C ASP A 14 -10.47 0.07 -4.95
N ALA A 15 -10.48 1.21 -4.26
CA ALA A 15 -11.63 1.94 -3.74
C ALA A 15 -12.30 1.33 -2.49
N HIS A 16 -12.05 0.08 -2.15
CA HIS A 16 -12.58 -0.58 -0.95
C HIS A 16 -11.51 -0.83 0.10
N VAL A 17 -10.29 -0.99 -0.35
CA VAL A 17 -9.08 -1.18 0.47
C VAL A 17 -8.05 -0.16 0.02
N LEU A 18 -7.38 0.46 0.98
CA LEU A 18 -6.20 1.29 0.77
C LEU A 18 -5.09 0.76 1.67
N VAL A 19 -3.90 0.57 1.12
CA VAL A 19 -2.69 0.21 1.87
C VAL A 19 -1.60 1.25 1.67
N LYS A 20 -0.85 1.51 2.74
CA LYS A 20 0.36 2.31 2.79
C LYS A 20 1.45 1.44 3.42
N ASN A 21 2.44 1.03 2.63
CA ASN A 21 3.57 0.25 3.10
C ASN A 21 4.85 1.10 3.11
N ASP A 22 5.59 1.03 4.21
CA ASP A 22 6.89 1.69 4.36
C ASP A 22 7.95 0.89 3.61
N LEU A 23 8.54 1.49 2.57
CA LEU A 23 9.52 0.83 1.70
C LEU A 23 10.81 0.47 2.44
N SER A 24 11.18 1.23 3.46
CA SER A 24 12.37 0.96 4.26
C SER A 24 12.25 -0.31 5.11
N VAL A 25 11.01 -0.75 5.37
CA VAL A 25 10.71 -1.93 6.18
C VAL A 25 10.30 -3.11 5.32
N CYS A 26 9.43 -2.88 4.32
CA CYS A 26 8.84 -3.96 3.52
C CYS A 26 9.68 -4.34 2.28
N SER A 27 10.80 -3.68 2.02
CA SER A 27 11.65 -3.94 0.87
C SER A 27 13.13 -3.94 1.21
N SER A 28 13.97 -4.43 0.29
CA SER A 28 15.44 -4.41 0.40
C SER A 28 16.10 -3.35 -0.49
N ILE A 29 15.32 -2.41 -1.03
CA ILE A 29 15.85 -1.34 -1.88
C ILE A 29 16.59 -0.27 -1.05
N SER A 30 17.59 0.37 -1.64
CA SER A 30 18.38 1.40 -0.94
C SER A 30 17.60 2.70 -0.75
N GLN A 31 18.03 3.54 0.18
CA GLN A 31 17.44 4.86 0.40
C GLN A 31 17.48 5.74 -0.86
N GLU A 32 18.56 5.64 -1.66
CA GLU A 32 18.65 6.35 -2.94
C GLU A 32 17.60 5.88 -3.92
N GLN A 33 17.38 4.57 -4.03
CA GLN A 33 16.33 4.00 -4.87
C GLN A 33 14.92 4.39 -4.39
N ILE A 34 14.69 4.46 -3.08
CA ILE A 34 13.43 4.98 -2.50
C ILE A 34 13.19 6.43 -2.91
N GLN A 35 14.23 7.26 -2.93
CA GLN A 35 14.13 8.65 -3.38
C GLN A 35 13.78 8.76 -4.87
N ILE A 36 14.38 7.93 -5.72
CA ILE A 36 14.05 7.88 -7.15
C ILE A 36 12.58 7.51 -7.39
N LEU A 37 12.02 6.63 -6.56
CA LEU A 37 10.61 6.24 -6.66
C LEU A 37 9.63 7.37 -6.33
N ASN A 38 10.05 8.42 -5.64
CA ASN A 38 9.15 9.47 -5.18
C ASN A 38 8.37 10.14 -6.33
N GLY A 39 7.05 10.16 -6.24
CA GLY A 39 6.15 10.69 -7.26
C GLY A 39 5.91 9.75 -8.45
N LYS A 40 6.50 8.57 -8.48
CA LYS A 40 6.34 7.61 -9.59
C LYS A 40 5.07 6.78 -9.45
N LEU A 41 4.55 6.36 -10.60
CA LEU A 41 3.41 5.44 -10.73
C LEU A 41 3.87 4.18 -11.46
N LEU A 42 3.60 3.02 -10.88
CA LEU A 42 3.87 1.71 -11.48
C LEU A 42 2.57 0.97 -11.71
N HIS A 43 2.35 0.49 -12.93
CA HIS A 43 1.15 -0.29 -13.24
C HIS A 43 1.15 -1.63 -12.49
N LYS A 44 -0.01 -2.06 -12.01
CA LYS A 44 -0.17 -3.31 -11.23
C LYS A 44 0.39 -4.55 -11.94
N ASP A 45 0.24 -4.63 -13.26
CA ASP A 45 0.71 -5.78 -14.01
C ASP A 45 2.24 -5.78 -14.15
N ALA A 46 2.86 -4.59 -14.30
CA ALA A 46 4.32 -4.46 -14.22
C ALA A 46 4.83 -4.92 -12.85
N TYR A 47 4.19 -4.53 -11.76
CA TYR A 47 4.55 -4.99 -10.42
C TYR A 47 4.48 -6.51 -10.29
N LYS A 48 3.41 -7.16 -10.78
CA LYS A 48 3.30 -8.63 -10.76
C LYS A 48 4.41 -9.33 -11.54
N GLU A 49 4.81 -8.77 -12.68
CA GLU A 49 5.91 -9.30 -13.47
C GLU A 49 7.26 -9.11 -12.76
N ILE A 50 7.50 -7.95 -12.16
CA ILE A 50 8.73 -7.63 -11.41
C ILE A 50 8.98 -8.69 -10.29
N LEU A 51 7.93 -9.14 -9.60
CA LEU A 51 8.04 -10.15 -8.53
C LEU A 51 8.58 -11.51 -9.01
N LYS A 52 8.67 -11.75 -10.31
CA LYS A 52 9.24 -13.00 -10.86
C LYS A 52 10.76 -12.96 -11.03
N TYR A 53 11.37 -11.79 -10.83
CA TYR A 53 12.81 -11.56 -10.98
C TYR A 53 13.52 -11.54 -9.63
N ASP A 54 14.82 -11.84 -9.64
CA ASP A 54 15.62 -11.98 -8.42
C ASP A 54 16.41 -10.70 -8.09
N VAL A 55 16.67 -9.88 -9.11
CA VAL A 55 17.43 -8.61 -8.97
C VAL A 55 16.66 -7.49 -9.65
N ILE A 56 16.56 -6.37 -8.99
CA ILE A 56 15.99 -5.13 -9.53
C ILE A 56 16.99 -3.99 -9.41
N ASP A 57 16.98 -3.11 -10.41
CA ASP A 57 17.70 -1.84 -10.39
C ASP A 57 16.71 -0.73 -10.79
N ILE A 58 16.67 0.36 -10.00
CA ILE A 58 15.67 1.42 -10.14
C ILE A 58 16.35 2.66 -10.69
N SER A 59 15.80 3.18 -11.80
CA SER A 59 16.22 4.42 -12.45
C SER A 59 15.08 5.43 -12.51
N GLU A 60 15.36 6.64 -12.99
CA GLU A 60 14.32 7.67 -13.18
C GLU A 60 13.22 7.27 -14.18
N GLU A 61 13.51 6.40 -15.12
CA GLU A 61 12.58 5.99 -16.19
C GLU A 61 11.77 4.74 -15.83
N GLY A 62 12.31 3.87 -14.97
CA GLY A 62 11.66 2.59 -14.66
C GLY A 62 12.55 1.66 -13.87
N ILE A 63 12.15 0.39 -13.86
CA ILE A 63 12.76 -0.69 -13.09
C ILE A 63 13.34 -1.72 -14.06
N GLN A 64 14.64 -1.90 -14.02
CA GLN A 64 15.32 -3.00 -14.71
C GLN A 64 15.32 -4.24 -13.81
N CYS A 65 14.92 -5.37 -14.38
CA CYS A 65 14.82 -6.63 -13.68
C CYS A 65 15.71 -7.68 -14.33
N LYS A 66 16.30 -8.57 -13.51
CA LYS A 66 17.16 -9.65 -14.00
C LYS A 66 16.88 -10.95 -13.25
N LYS A 67 16.87 -12.07 -14.02
CA LYS A 67 16.84 -13.42 -13.49
C LYS A 67 17.66 -14.36 -14.41
N GLY A 68 18.81 -14.80 -13.94
CA GLY A 68 19.76 -15.52 -14.78
C GLY A 68 20.16 -14.70 -16.01
N ASN A 69 19.89 -15.21 -17.23
CA ASN A 69 20.14 -14.50 -18.49
C ASN A 69 18.94 -13.66 -18.97
N ASN A 70 17.80 -13.74 -18.30
CA ASN A 70 16.61 -12.98 -18.67
C ASN A 70 16.67 -11.59 -18.03
N THR A 71 16.42 -10.56 -18.86
CA THR A 71 16.30 -9.17 -18.43
C THR A 71 14.99 -8.59 -18.93
N ALA A 72 14.39 -7.71 -18.16
CA ALA A 72 13.21 -6.94 -18.53
C ALA A 72 13.32 -5.52 -17.99
N PHE A 73 12.62 -4.58 -18.62
CA PHE A 73 12.53 -3.20 -18.17
C PHE A 73 11.05 -2.79 -18.10
N PHE A 74 10.65 -2.23 -16.97
CA PHE A 74 9.28 -1.79 -16.70
C PHE A 74 9.29 -0.29 -16.47
N TYR A 75 8.68 0.46 -17.41
CA TYR A 75 8.61 1.91 -17.34
C TYR A 75 7.63 2.38 -16.29
N PHE A 76 7.96 3.48 -15.61
CA PHE A 76 6.99 4.22 -14.82
C PHE A 76 5.97 4.88 -15.75
N ASN A 77 4.75 5.04 -15.24
CA ASN A 77 3.73 5.74 -15.99
C ASN A 77 4.00 7.24 -15.95
N THR A 78 4.11 7.85 -17.14
CA THR A 78 4.37 9.28 -17.32
C THR A 78 3.13 10.08 -17.73
N ASP A 79 1.95 9.44 -17.75
CA ASP A 79 0.69 10.10 -18.08
C ASP A 79 0.28 11.09 -16.99
N SER A 80 0.51 12.37 -17.24
CA SER A 80 0.17 13.47 -16.32
C SER A 80 -1.35 13.66 -16.10
N SER A 81 -2.19 13.03 -16.92
CA SER A 81 -3.65 13.04 -16.74
C SER A 81 -4.10 12.09 -15.64
N LEU A 82 -3.30 11.09 -15.30
CA LEU A 82 -3.58 10.17 -14.21
C LEU A 82 -3.41 10.88 -12.85
N LYS A 83 -4.53 11.08 -12.19
CA LYS A 83 -4.55 11.59 -10.81
C LYS A 83 -4.67 10.40 -9.86
N TYR A 84 -3.63 10.11 -9.11
CA TYR A 84 -3.73 9.17 -8.01
C TYR A 84 -4.60 9.79 -6.89
N PRO A 85 -5.46 9.02 -6.22
CA PRO A 85 -6.20 9.52 -5.05
C PRO A 85 -5.24 10.12 -4.01
N LYS A 86 -5.73 11.08 -3.23
CA LYS A 86 -5.00 11.67 -2.10
C LYS A 86 -4.86 10.65 -0.96
N ALA A 87 -4.12 9.57 -1.23
CA ALA A 87 -4.03 8.41 -0.35
C ALA A 87 -3.34 8.76 0.98
N LYS A 88 -2.30 9.59 0.93
CA LYS A 88 -1.57 10.06 2.12
C LYS A 88 -2.52 10.82 3.05
N GLU A 89 -3.19 11.83 2.52
CA GLU A 89 -4.10 12.66 3.28
C GLU A 89 -5.27 11.84 3.86
N LEU A 90 -5.79 10.89 3.08
CA LEU A 90 -6.87 10.02 3.55
C LEU A 90 -6.42 9.13 4.72
N VAL A 91 -5.23 8.54 4.64
CA VAL A 91 -4.66 7.74 5.74
C VAL A 91 -4.45 8.61 6.97
N GLU A 92 -3.89 9.81 6.83
CA GLU A 92 -3.64 10.75 7.93
C GLU A 92 -4.96 11.18 8.58
N GLU A 93 -5.97 11.58 7.79
CA GLU A 93 -7.30 11.95 8.27
C GLU A 93 -7.95 10.82 9.08
N LYS A 94 -8.00 9.59 8.51
CA LYS A 94 -8.68 8.47 9.16
C LYS A 94 -7.92 7.96 10.39
N SER A 95 -6.59 8.03 10.37
CA SER A 95 -5.77 7.66 11.54
C SER A 95 -5.99 8.63 12.71
N ALA A 96 -6.18 9.92 12.42
CA ALA A 96 -6.38 10.96 13.45
C ALA A 96 -7.76 10.92 14.12
N LEU A 97 -8.75 10.22 13.55
CA LEU A 97 -10.08 10.10 14.16
C LEU A 97 -9.99 9.41 15.52
N SER A 98 -10.76 9.92 16.49
CA SER A 98 -10.89 9.28 17.80
C SER A 98 -11.60 7.93 17.68
N THR A 99 -11.18 6.96 18.50
CA THR A 99 -11.91 5.70 18.64
C THR A 99 -13.22 5.95 19.39
N VAL A 100 -14.29 5.32 18.90
CA VAL A 100 -15.59 5.35 19.55
C VAL A 100 -16.07 3.92 19.81
N PRO A 101 -16.83 3.67 20.86
CA PRO A 101 -17.44 2.37 21.08
C PRO A 101 -18.29 1.99 19.87
N THR A 102 -17.94 0.89 19.24
CA THR A 102 -18.64 0.38 18.04
C THR A 102 -19.22 -0.99 18.40
N PRO A 103 -20.52 -1.07 18.77
CA PRO A 103 -21.10 -2.30 19.28
C PRO A 103 -21.23 -3.39 18.21
N GLN A 104 -21.41 -2.99 16.95
CA GLN A 104 -21.53 -3.91 15.83
C GLN A 104 -21.09 -3.26 14.54
N ILE A 105 -20.33 -4.01 13.73
CA ILE A 105 -19.89 -3.59 12.40
C ILE A 105 -19.93 -4.79 11.46
N SER A 106 -20.35 -4.58 10.21
CA SER A 106 -20.31 -5.59 9.17
C SER A 106 -19.10 -5.37 8.26
N ILE A 107 -18.30 -6.41 8.07
CA ILE A 107 -17.10 -6.36 7.24
C ILE A 107 -17.20 -7.45 6.17
N ASN A 108 -16.90 -7.08 4.93
CA ASN A 108 -16.72 -8.08 3.88
C ASN A 108 -15.40 -8.84 4.12
N THR A 109 -15.49 -10.14 4.39
CA THR A 109 -14.31 -10.98 4.70
C THR A 109 -13.30 -11.05 3.56
N LYS A 110 -13.71 -10.88 2.30
CA LYS A 110 -12.78 -10.78 1.16
C LYS A 110 -11.88 -9.55 1.27
N LEU A 111 -12.37 -8.43 1.80
CA LEU A 111 -11.55 -7.23 2.00
C LEU A 111 -10.52 -7.45 3.11
N VAL A 112 -10.87 -8.21 4.15
CA VAL A 112 -9.92 -8.61 5.20
C VAL A 112 -8.82 -9.50 4.61
N GLU A 113 -9.17 -10.45 3.75
CA GLU A 113 -8.20 -11.30 3.06
C GLU A 113 -7.26 -10.50 2.13
N ILE A 114 -7.79 -9.54 1.39
CA ILE A 114 -7.00 -8.61 0.56
C ILE A 114 -6.05 -7.82 1.44
N MET A 115 -6.55 -7.24 2.54
CA MET A 115 -5.74 -6.47 3.48
C MET A 115 -4.60 -7.31 4.06
N ASN A 116 -4.88 -8.52 4.50
CA ASN A 116 -3.88 -9.44 5.05
C ASN A 116 -2.76 -9.78 4.06
N LYS A 117 -3.04 -9.75 2.76
CA LYS A 117 -2.04 -10.01 1.71
C LYS A 117 -1.29 -8.76 1.26
N ALA A 118 -1.94 -7.60 1.33
CA ALA A 118 -1.42 -6.36 0.75
C ALA A 118 -0.67 -5.48 1.76
N LEU A 119 -1.13 -5.44 3.01
CA LEU A 119 -0.48 -4.69 4.07
C LEU A 119 0.71 -5.49 4.62
N TYR A 120 1.87 -4.84 4.68
CA TYR A 120 3.03 -5.45 5.35
C TYR A 120 2.78 -5.53 6.86
N HIS A 121 2.93 -6.72 7.41
CA HIS A 121 2.85 -7.01 8.84
C HIS A 121 3.69 -8.26 9.17
N GLN A 122 4.14 -8.37 10.42
CA GLN A 122 5.00 -9.49 10.83
C GLN A 122 4.20 -10.71 11.28
N ARG A 123 3.13 -10.53 12.04
CA ARG A 123 2.35 -11.63 12.64
C ARG A 123 0.86 -11.40 12.57
N GLU A 124 0.37 -10.33 13.18
CA GLU A 124 -1.05 -10.09 13.42
C GLU A 124 -1.44 -8.68 12.96
N LEU A 125 -2.63 -8.56 12.42
CA LEU A 125 -3.22 -7.25 12.12
C LEU A 125 -4.11 -6.79 13.27
N LYS A 126 -3.85 -5.61 13.76
CA LYS A 126 -4.72 -4.89 14.69
C LYS A 126 -5.76 -4.08 13.90
N PHE A 127 -7.02 -4.28 14.24
CA PHE A 127 -8.14 -3.53 13.68
C PHE A 127 -8.63 -2.50 14.69
N THR A 128 -8.66 -1.24 14.29
CA THR A 128 -9.15 -0.14 15.11
C THR A 128 -10.41 0.44 14.49
N PHE A 129 -11.50 0.45 15.26
CA PHE A 129 -12.81 0.95 14.82
C PHE A 129 -12.97 2.41 15.24
N LYS A 130 -13.32 3.26 14.29
CA LYS A 130 -13.52 4.71 14.49
C LYS A 130 -14.99 5.12 14.45
N GLY A 131 -15.89 4.19 14.13
CA GLY A 131 -17.34 4.37 14.03
C GLY A 131 -17.98 3.38 13.08
N VAL A 132 -19.30 3.30 13.09
CA VAL A 132 -20.06 2.29 12.30
C VAL A 132 -19.88 2.46 10.81
N ASN A 133 -19.78 3.71 10.34
CA ASN A 133 -19.64 4.06 8.92
C ASN A 133 -18.24 4.58 8.57
N GLU A 134 -17.31 4.53 9.50
CA GLU A 134 -15.93 4.96 9.28
C GLU A 134 -15.06 3.81 8.79
N SER A 135 -14.02 4.13 8.04
CA SER A 135 -13.03 3.14 7.62
C SER A 135 -12.39 2.46 8.83
N ILE A 136 -12.19 1.16 8.71
CA ILE A 136 -11.50 0.36 9.72
C ILE A 136 -10.01 0.53 9.49
N LEU A 137 -9.31 1.03 10.50
CA LEU A 137 -7.86 1.16 10.47
C LEU A 137 -7.23 -0.20 10.75
N CYS A 138 -6.28 -0.59 9.93
CA CYS A 138 -5.52 -1.83 10.04
C CYS A 138 -4.04 -1.49 10.19
N GLU A 139 -3.40 -2.04 11.20
CA GLU A 139 -1.98 -1.82 11.50
C GLU A 139 -1.34 -3.14 11.91
N ASP A 140 -0.02 -3.22 11.79
CA ASP A 140 0.73 -4.32 12.40
C ASP A 140 0.55 -4.26 13.94
N ASN A 141 0.31 -5.40 14.56
CA ASN A 141 0.14 -5.48 16.02
C ASN A 141 1.49 -5.52 16.76
N ASP A 142 2.62 -5.56 16.06
CA ASP A 142 3.93 -5.63 16.71
C ASP A 142 4.35 -4.25 17.27
N ILE A 143 5.07 -4.30 18.41
CA ILE A 143 5.44 -3.11 19.20
C ILE A 143 6.44 -2.22 18.47
N ASP A 144 7.25 -2.79 17.59
CA ASP A 144 8.19 -2.06 16.72
C ASP A 144 7.49 -1.56 15.44
N SER A 145 6.43 -0.80 15.61
CA SER A 145 5.48 -0.36 14.60
C SER A 145 6.14 -0.06 13.25
N THR A 146 5.88 -0.91 12.30
CA THR A 146 6.06 -0.57 10.90
C THR A 146 5.10 0.60 10.60
N ASN A 147 5.54 1.66 9.96
CA ASN A 147 4.64 2.75 9.55
C ASN A 147 3.65 2.32 8.44
N CYS A 148 3.35 1.00 8.40
CA CYS A 148 2.44 0.41 7.45
C CYS A 148 1.01 0.49 7.97
N VAL A 149 0.12 1.06 7.18
CA VAL A 149 -1.27 1.35 7.54
C VAL A 149 -2.20 0.94 6.41
N GLY A 150 -3.29 0.27 6.77
CA GLY A 150 -4.36 -0.07 5.85
C GLY A 150 -5.70 0.51 6.28
N LEU A 151 -6.57 0.75 5.33
CA LEU A 151 -7.96 1.16 5.55
C LEU A 151 -8.87 0.18 4.81
N ILE A 152 -9.88 -0.33 5.50
CA ILE A 152 -10.97 -1.14 4.91
C ILE A 152 -12.27 -0.35 5.05
N MET A 153 -13.02 -0.22 3.96
CA MET A 153 -14.37 0.34 4.00
C MET A 153 -15.35 -0.68 4.62
N PRO A 154 -16.10 -0.33 5.67
CA PRO A 154 -17.11 -1.21 6.25
C PRO A 154 -18.28 -1.42 5.27
N CYS A 155 -19.02 -2.50 5.44
CA CYS A 155 -20.31 -2.64 4.80
C CYS A 155 -21.30 -1.66 5.47
N MET A 156 -21.95 -0.82 4.67
CA MET A 156 -23.03 0.03 5.17
C MET A 156 -24.15 -0.86 5.72
N THR A 157 -24.38 -0.81 7.02
CA THR A 157 -25.59 -1.37 7.62
C THR A 157 -26.72 -0.37 7.42
N LEU A 158 -27.73 -0.75 6.64
CA LEU A 158 -28.98 0.00 6.48
C LEU A 158 -29.80 -0.05 7.77
#